data_5e3bde83bdd485ccb2d585d9472eaa6b
#
_entry.id   5e3bde83bdd485ccb2d585d9472eaa6b
#
_cell.length_a   1.000
_cell.length_b   1.000
_cell.length_c   1.000
_cell.angle_alpha   90.00
_cell.angle_beta   90.00
_cell.angle_gamma   90.00
#
_symmetry.space_group_name_H-M   'P 1'
#
loop_
_entity.id
_entity.type
_entity.pdbx_description
1 polymer ?
#
loop_
_entity_poly.entity_id
_entity_poly.type
_entity_poly.pdbx_seq_one_letter_code
_entity_poly.pdbx_strand_id
1 'polypeptide(L)'
;MLRRYGAGQFVSGWDHDRQIVGFTANNRQIRFVLTLPSKQEFSVTPTGRQRRKTPLVDKAWEQAVAERWRALALVIKAKLEAVESKISTFKDEFLANTVLPNGGTVGQWARPQLDAAYAGGEMPRLLSGG
;
A
#
# COMPACT_ATOMS: atom_id res chain seq x y z
N MET A 1 -6.41 -14.90 -5.93
CA MET A 1 -5.68 -13.97 -6.83
C MET A 1 -4.18 -14.19 -6.77
N LEU A 2 -3.57 -14.05 -5.59
CA LEU A 2 -2.11 -14.14 -5.46
C LEU A 2 -1.55 -15.53 -5.78
N ARG A 3 -2.25 -16.59 -5.43
CA ARG A 3 -1.79 -17.96 -5.72
C ARG A 3 -1.60 -18.22 -7.21
N ARG A 4 -2.45 -17.62 -8.04
CA ARG A 4 -2.37 -17.73 -9.49
C ARG A 4 -1.02 -17.22 -10.03
N TYR A 5 -0.42 -16.26 -9.34
CA TYR A 5 0.84 -15.64 -9.73
C TYR A 5 2.05 -16.20 -8.97
N GLY A 6 1.90 -17.35 -8.34
CA GLY A 6 3.00 -18.03 -7.66
C GLY A 6 3.31 -17.50 -6.28
N ALA A 7 2.41 -16.72 -5.68
CA ALA A 7 2.60 -16.27 -4.31
C ALA A 7 2.46 -17.45 -3.35
N GLY A 8 3.42 -17.57 -2.44
CA GLY A 8 3.41 -18.60 -1.41
C GLY A 8 2.68 -18.13 -0.17
N GLN A 9 3.40 -17.95 0.92
CA GLN A 9 2.83 -17.55 2.19
C GLN A 9 2.06 -16.25 2.07
N PHE A 10 0.90 -16.19 2.69
CA PHE A 10 0.10 -14.99 2.78
C PHE A 10 -0.21 -14.73 4.26
N VAL A 11 0.11 -13.52 4.72
CA VAL A 11 -0.10 -13.13 6.11
C VAL A 11 -0.76 -11.77 6.15
N SER A 12 -1.74 -11.60 7.02
CA SER A 12 -2.28 -10.27 7.33
C SER A 12 -2.34 -10.09 8.83
N GLY A 13 -2.15 -8.88 9.31
CA GLY A 13 -2.16 -8.58 10.73
C GLY A 13 -2.31 -7.10 11.00
N TRP A 14 -2.60 -6.78 12.26
CA TRP A 14 -2.73 -5.40 12.71
C TRP A 14 -1.44 -4.90 13.35
N ASP A 15 -1.13 -3.64 13.12
CA ASP A 15 -0.08 -2.89 13.80
C ASP A 15 -0.66 -1.51 14.11
N HIS A 16 -1.21 -1.36 15.32
CA HIS A 16 -1.95 -0.18 15.75
C HIS A 16 -3.17 0.06 14.85
N ASP A 17 -3.23 1.17 14.13
CA ASP A 17 -4.30 1.53 13.21
C ASP A 17 -4.02 1.10 11.77
N ARG A 18 -2.95 0.33 11.57
CA ARG A 18 -2.55 -0.12 10.22
C ARG A 18 -2.78 -1.60 10.08
N GLN A 19 -3.24 -1.98 8.90
CA GLN A 19 -3.32 -3.37 8.51
C GLN A 19 -2.12 -3.69 7.64
N ILE A 20 -1.40 -4.74 7.99
CA ILE A 20 -0.23 -5.17 7.23
C ILE A 20 -0.61 -6.42 6.46
N VAL A 21 -0.32 -6.40 5.17
CA VAL A 21 -0.53 -7.53 4.26
C VAL A 21 0.81 -7.93 3.68
N GLY A 22 1.17 -9.18 3.83
CA GLY A 22 2.43 -9.69 3.31
C GLY A 22 2.26 -11.00 2.58
N PHE A 23 3.11 -11.23 1.61
CA PHE A 23 3.18 -12.52 0.93
C PHE A 23 4.61 -12.74 0.41
N THR A 24 4.91 -13.99 0.07
CA THR A 24 6.18 -14.35 -0.54
C THR A 24 5.96 -14.75 -2.00
N ALA A 25 6.81 -14.27 -2.86
CA ALA A 25 6.84 -14.65 -4.26
C ALA A 25 8.23 -14.40 -4.83
N ASN A 26 8.71 -15.24 -5.71
CA ASN A 26 10.02 -15.13 -6.35
C ASN A 26 11.16 -14.95 -5.31
N ASN A 27 11.11 -15.70 -4.21
CA ASN A 27 12.08 -15.66 -3.11
C ASN A 27 12.17 -14.29 -2.43
N ARG A 28 11.12 -13.48 -2.51
CA ARG A 28 11.05 -12.17 -1.87
C ARG A 28 9.84 -12.08 -0.98
N GLN A 29 9.99 -11.34 0.10
CA GLN A 29 8.86 -10.96 0.95
C GLN A 29 8.35 -9.62 0.47
N ILE A 30 7.04 -9.54 0.26
CA ILE A 30 6.36 -8.32 -0.20
C ILE A 30 5.42 -7.89 0.92
N ARG A 31 5.42 -6.60 1.22
CA ARG A 31 4.58 -6.04 2.27
C ARG A 31 3.87 -4.80 1.79
N PHE A 32 2.57 -4.77 2.05
CA PHE A 32 1.75 -3.58 1.90
C PHE A 32 1.25 -3.15 3.27
N VAL A 33 1.25 -1.85 3.51
CA VAL A 33 0.71 -1.26 4.73
C VAL A 33 -0.52 -0.46 4.35
N LEU A 34 -1.65 -0.84 4.91
CA LEU A 34 -2.91 -0.18 4.67
C LEU A 34 -3.27 0.64 5.91
N THR A 35 -3.14 1.95 5.80
CA THR A 35 -3.55 2.85 6.87
C THR A 35 -5.07 2.99 6.84
N LEU A 36 -5.72 2.66 7.94
CA LEU A 36 -7.16 2.72 8.07
C LEU A 36 -7.58 4.02 8.76
N PRO A 37 -8.72 4.58 8.38
CA PRO A 37 -9.24 5.75 9.07
C PRO A 37 -9.66 5.38 10.50
N SER A 38 -9.57 6.34 11.42
CA SER A 38 -10.06 6.15 12.77
C SER A 38 -11.57 6.32 12.82
N LYS A 39 -12.22 5.68 13.77
CA LYS A 39 -13.68 5.86 13.96
C LYS A 39 -14.03 7.32 14.26
N GLN A 40 -13.15 8.06 14.90
CA GLN A 40 -13.39 9.47 15.20
C GLN A 40 -13.63 10.32 13.97
N GLU A 41 -12.97 9.98 12.85
CA GLU A 41 -13.19 10.70 11.59
C GLU A 41 -14.63 10.60 11.10
N PHE A 42 -15.39 9.62 11.58
CA PHE A 42 -16.78 9.39 11.19
C PHE A 42 -17.78 9.78 12.27
N SER A 43 -17.33 10.40 13.35
CA SER A 43 -18.21 10.81 14.45
C SER A 43 -19.07 12.01 14.10
N VAL A 44 -18.73 12.74 13.03
CA VAL A 44 -19.46 13.90 12.54
C VAL A 44 -19.81 13.66 11.07
N THR A 45 -20.97 14.18 10.63
CA THR A 45 -21.36 14.08 9.23
C THR A 45 -20.40 14.87 8.34
N PRO A 46 -20.32 14.59 7.01
CA PRO A 46 -19.42 15.32 6.13
C PRO A 46 -19.63 16.81 6.12
N THR A 47 -20.84 17.30 6.46
CA THR A 47 -21.11 18.72 6.57
C THR A 47 -20.65 19.32 7.90
N GLY A 48 -20.25 18.51 8.86
CA GLY A 48 -19.85 18.95 10.18
C GLY A 48 -20.98 19.43 11.08
N ARG A 49 -22.23 19.27 10.66
CA ARG A 49 -23.40 19.85 11.34
C ARG A 49 -24.01 18.98 12.42
N GLN A 50 -23.81 17.66 12.32
CA GLN A 50 -24.41 16.71 13.25
C GLN A 50 -23.43 15.64 13.63
N ARG A 51 -23.52 15.19 14.89
CA ARG A 51 -22.80 14.01 15.35
C ARG A 51 -23.57 12.76 14.95
N ARG A 52 -22.86 11.79 14.44
CA ARG A 52 -23.44 10.47 14.17
C ARG A 52 -23.61 9.70 15.47
N LYS A 53 -24.70 8.96 15.56
CA LYS A 53 -24.86 7.99 16.64
C LYS A 53 -23.88 6.85 16.46
N THR A 54 -23.48 6.21 17.57
CA THR A 54 -22.47 5.14 17.57
C THR A 54 -22.70 4.07 16.50
N PRO A 55 -23.92 3.50 16.31
CA PRO A 55 -24.11 2.51 15.25
C PRO A 55 -23.86 3.06 13.85
N LEU A 56 -24.12 4.35 13.61
CA LEU A 56 -23.85 4.98 12.32
C LEU A 56 -22.36 5.24 12.13
N VAL A 57 -21.62 5.54 13.21
CA VAL A 57 -20.17 5.69 13.17
C VAL A 57 -19.53 4.36 12.78
N ASP A 58 -19.92 3.28 13.42
CA ASP A 58 -19.39 1.96 13.12
C ASP A 58 -19.66 1.54 11.68
N LYS A 59 -20.87 1.79 11.19
CA LYS A 59 -21.23 1.45 9.81
C LYS A 59 -20.42 2.24 8.80
N ALA A 60 -20.26 3.56 9.02
CA ALA A 60 -19.47 4.42 8.13
C ALA A 60 -17.99 4.02 8.12
N TRP A 61 -17.46 3.69 9.29
CA TRP A 61 -16.08 3.24 9.42
C TRP A 61 -15.86 1.89 8.72
N GLU A 62 -16.75 0.92 8.93
CA GLU A 62 -16.67 -0.39 8.28
C GLU A 62 -16.71 -0.26 6.76
N GLN A 63 -17.57 0.61 6.25
CA GLN A 63 -17.64 0.87 4.81
C GLN A 63 -16.35 1.47 4.27
N ALA A 64 -15.76 2.43 4.99
CA ALA A 64 -14.49 3.04 4.58
C ALA A 64 -13.34 2.04 4.60
N VAL A 65 -13.31 1.16 5.61
CA VAL A 65 -12.32 0.08 5.69
C VAL A 65 -12.47 -0.87 4.49
N ALA A 66 -13.70 -1.27 4.18
CA ALA A 66 -13.96 -2.15 3.04
C ALA A 66 -13.54 -1.52 1.72
N GLU A 67 -13.77 -0.22 1.55
CA GLU A 67 -13.35 0.51 0.35
C GLU A 67 -11.82 0.52 0.20
N ARG A 68 -11.09 0.70 1.30
CA ARG A 68 -9.63 0.68 1.28
C ARG A 68 -9.09 -0.70 0.92
N TRP A 69 -9.70 -1.75 1.45
CA TRP A 69 -9.32 -3.11 1.10
C TRP A 69 -9.55 -3.40 -0.39
N ARG A 70 -10.68 -2.94 -0.94
CA ARG A 70 -10.95 -3.10 -2.37
C ARG A 70 -9.92 -2.35 -3.21
N ALA A 71 -9.56 -1.13 -2.80
CA ALA A 71 -8.56 -0.34 -3.50
C ALA A 71 -7.20 -1.04 -3.49
N LEU A 72 -6.78 -1.59 -2.35
CA LEU A 72 -5.53 -2.35 -2.26
C LEU A 72 -5.55 -3.58 -3.16
N ALA A 73 -6.65 -4.32 -3.17
CA ALA A 73 -6.80 -5.49 -4.03
C ALA A 73 -6.66 -5.12 -5.51
N LEU A 74 -7.24 -3.99 -5.92
CA LEU A 74 -7.12 -3.50 -7.29
C LEU A 74 -5.68 -3.10 -7.63
N VAL A 75 -4.97 -2.46 -6.70
CA VAL A 75 -3.56 -2.10 -6.88
C VAL A 75 -2.73 -3.35 -7.08
N ILE A 76 -2.88 -4.34 -6.22
CA ILE A 76 -2.11 -5.59 -6.32
C ILE A 76 -2.42 -6.30 -7.63
N LYS A 77 -3.70 -6.37 -8.00
CA LYS A 77 -4.10 -6.99 -9.26
C LYS A 77 -3.48 -6.30 -10.45
N ALA A 78 -3.50 -4.96 -10.48
CA ALA A 78 -2.91 -4.19 -11.57
C ALA A 78 -1.41 -4.42 -11.69
N LYS A 79 -0.71 -4.48 -10.55
CA LYS A 79 0.73 -4.79 -10.53
C LYS A 79 1.02 -6.18 -11.08
N LEU A 80 0.23 -7.17 -10.70
CA LEU A 80 0.40 -8.53 -11.19
C LEU A 80 0.11 -8.63 -12.68
N GLU A 81 -0.90 -7.92 -13.17
CA GLU A 81 -1.20 -7.87 -14.61
C GLU A 81 -0.08 -7.20 -15.40
N ALA A 82 0.54 -6.16 -14.86
CA ALA A 82 1.69 -5.52 -15.49
C ALA A 82 2.87 -6.49 -15.64
N VAL A 83 3.09 -7.33 -14.65
CA VAL A 83 4.14 -8.36 -14.69
C VAL A 83 3.78 -9.44 -15.72
N GLU A 84 2.56 -9.93 -15.71
CA GLU A 84 2.11 -10.99 -16.61
C GLU A 84 2.15 -10.55 -18.06
N SER A 85 1.77 -9.30 -18.35
CA SER A 85 1.78 -8.74 -19.70
C SER A 85 3.15 -8.24 -20.14
N LYS A 86 4.17 -8.38 -19.30
CA LYS A 86 5.56 -7.97 -19.58
C LYS A 86 5.76 -6.46 -19.75
N ILE A 87 4.82 -5.65 -19.29
CA ILE A 87 5.01 -4.20 -19.18
C ILE A 87 6.07 -3.90 -18.12
N SER A 88 6.10 -4.71 -17.06
CA SER A 88 7.04 -4.55 -15.97
C SER A 88 7.54 -5.92 -15.52
N THR A 89 8.61 -5.94 -14.72
CA THR A 89 9.07 -7.16 -14.06
C THR A 89 8.52 -7.22 -12.64
N PHE A 90 8.48 -8.42 -12.05
CA PHE A 90 8.06 -8.58 -10.66
C PHE A 90 8.93 -7.72 -9.73
N LYS A 91 10.25 -7.77 -9.93
CA LYS A 91 11.19 -7.03 -9.10
C LYS A 91 10.96 -5.52 -9.15
N ASP A 92 10.72 -4.99 -10.34
CA ASP A 92 10.48 -3.56 -10.51
C ASP A 92 9.11 -3.15 -9.99
N GLU A 93 8.08 -3.94 -10.31
CA GLU A 93 6.71 -3.59 -9.94
C GLU A 93 6.49 -3.59 -8.42
N PHE A 94 7.13 -4.52 -7.70
CA PHE A 94 7.01 -4.63 -6.25
C PHE A 94 8.23 -4.11 -5.50
N LEU A 95 9.08 -3.31 -6.15
CA LEU A 95 10.35 -2.86 -5.58
C LEU A 95 10.15 -2.14 -4.24
N ALA A 96 9.29 -1.15 -4.19
CA ALA A 96 9.06 -0.37 -2.98
C ALA A 96 8.51 -1.20 -1.83
N ASN A 97 7.79 -2.28 -2.15
CA ASN A 97 7.13 -3.14 -1.19
C ASN A 97 7.98 -4.34 -0.76
N THR A 98 9.16 -4.50 -1.35
CA THR A 98 10.07 -5.60 -1.02
C THR A 98 10.66 -5.38 0.37
N VAL A 99 10.59 -6.41 1.21
CA VAL A 99 11.10 -6.37 2.57
C VAL A 99 12.60 -6.62 2.56
N LEU A 100 13.34 -5.74 3.24
CA LEU A 100 14.78 -5.86 3.40
C LEU A 100 15.12 -6.75 4.59
N PRO A 101 16.34 -7.30 4.65
CA PRO A 101 16.75 -8.14 5.79
C PRO A 101 16.61 -7.47 7.16
N ASN A 102 16.65 -6.13 7.22
CA ASN A 102 16.46 -5.39 8.46
C ASN A 102 15.01 -5.27 8.90
N GLY A 103 14.06 -5.78 8.12
CA GLY A 103 12.63 -5.77 8.43
C GLY A 103 11.83 -4.64 7.83
N GLY A 104 12.48 -3.60 7.32
CA GLY A 104 11.80 -2.50 6.61
C GLY A 104 11.62 -2.81 5.13
N THR A 105 10.87 -1.97 4.43
CA THR A 105 10.73 -2.10 2.96
C THR A 105 11.73 -1.20 2.24
N VAL A 106 11.95 -1.50 0.97
CA VAL A 106 12.80 -0.66 0.10
C VAL A 106 12.24 0.76 0.05
N GLY A 107 10.92 0.91 -0.03
CA GLY A 107 10.29 2.23 -0.04
C GLY A 107 10.59 3.05 1.21
N GLN A 108 10.54 2.41 2.38
CA GLN A 108 10.86 3.06 3.65
C GLN A 108 12.33 3.48 3.70
N TRP A 109 13.21 2.65 3.19
CA TRP A 109 14.64 2.94 3.14
C TRP A 109 14.96 4.05 2.15
N ALA A 110 14.37 4.01 0.95
CA ALA A 110 14.72 4.91 -0.14
C ALA A 110 14.08 6.30 -0.02
N ARG A 111 12.89 6.40 0.60
CA ARG A 111 12.11 7.65 0.63
C ARG A 111 12.88 8.85 1.18
N PRO A 112 13.53 8.78 2.37
CA PRO A 112 14.27 9.93 2.88
C PRO A 112 15.44 10.34 1.97
N GLN A 113 16.10 9.37 1.36
CA GLN A 113 17.22 9.61 0.46
C GLN A 113 16.75 10.29 -0.84
N LEU A 114 15.62 9.84 -1.36
CA LEU A 114 15.01 10.41 -2.55
C LEU A 114 14.56 11.85 -2.29
N ASP A 115 13.89 12.08 -1.18
CA ASP A 115 13.43 13.42 -0.79
C ASP A 115 14.62 14.39 -0.63
N ALA A 116 15.69 13.93 0.00
CA ALA A 116 16.91 14.74 0.15
C ALA A 116 17.54 15.06 -1.20
N ALA A 117 17.58 14.10 -2.11
CA ALA A 117 18.12 14.29 -3.44
C ALA A 117 17.34 15.35 -4.23
N TYR A 118 16.01 15.30 -4.16
CA TYR A 118 15.17 16.29 -4.84
C TYR A 118 15.25 17.68 -4.20
N ALA A 119 15.45 17.75 -2.90
CA ALA A 119 15.57 19.05 -2.21
C ALA A 119 16.86 19.79 -2.58
N GLY A 120 17.95 19.07 -2.89
CA GLY A 120 19.24 19.66 -3.15
C GLY A 120 19.72 19.62 -4.59
N GLY A 121 18.99 18.96 -5.49
CA GLY A 121 19.43 18.73 -6.86
C GLY A 121 18.55 19.36 -7.92
N GLU A 122 19.11 19.46 -9.12
CA GLU A 122 18.33 19.86 -10.29
C GLU A 122 17.65 18.65 -10.91
N MET A 123 16.48 18.87 -11.49
CA MET A 123 15.77 17.81 -12.21
C MET A 123 16.49 17.49 -13.52
N PRO A 124 16.76 16.22 -13.82
CA PRO A 124 17.29 15.86 -15.12
C PRO A 124 16.24 16.09 -16.20
N ARG A 125 16.69 16.13 -17.45
CA ARG A 125 15.76 16.20 -18.57
C ARG A 125 14.94 14.92 -18.63
N LEU A 126 13.67 15.07 -18.97
CA LEU A 126 12.73 13.95 -18.95
C LEU A 126 13.14 12.79 -19.87
N LEU A 127 13.75 13.09 -21.01
CA LEU A 127 14.14 12.09 -22.00
C LEU A 127 15.64 11.80 -22.04
N SER A 128 16.42 12.34 -21.09
CA SER A 128 17.87 12.13 -21.08
C SER A 128 18.34 11.06 -20.11
N GLY A 129 17.45 10.47 -19.37
CA GLY A 129 17.81 9.43 -18.42
C GLY A 129 17.94 8.09 -19.12
N GLY A 130 19.03 7.45 -18.96
CA GLY A 130 19.25 6.09 -19.41
C GLY A 130 18.61 5.07 -18.49
#